data_3cfc35a7d4545a0b96fbb4938c54cfda
#
_entry.id   3cfc35a7d4545a0b96fbb4938c54cfda
#
_cell.length_a   1.000
_cell.length_b   1.000
_cell.length_c   1.000
_cell.angle_alpha   90.00
_cell.angle_beta   90.00
_cell.angle_gamma   90.00
#
_symmetry.space_group_name_H-M   'P 1'
#
loop_
_entity.id
_entity.type
_entity.pdbx_description
1 polymer ?
#
loop_
_entity_poly.entity_id
_entity_poly.type
_entity_poly.pdbx_seq_one_letter_code
_entity_poly.pdbx_strand_id
1 'polypeptide(L)'
;MKKILLIIPILGLVLTACSKPTHEASQDIQSTPQTQIAQSHESATPTVDSDHTAQTSLDWAGEYKGLLPCADCSGIKTELELKSDKSYVLKEEYQGKGDGKEFKTKGSFSFDSTGSIITLDKNAEGRKFFVGENFIESRNIETGEKIDSPLAEHYKLSKEVH
;
A
#
# COMPACT_ATOMS: atom_id res chain seq x y z
N MET A 1 40.19 -9.05 -15.60
CA MET A 1 40.23 -9.26 -17.06
C MET A 1 39.53 -10.55 -17.39
N LYS A 2 38.29 -10.48 -17.88
CA LYS A 2 37.68 -11.40 -18.85
C LYS A 2 36.22 -10.94 -19.06
N LYS A 3 36.06 -10.19 -20.15
CA LYS A 3 34.76 -9.83 -20.72
C LYS A 3 34.22 -11.08 -21.40
N ILE A 4 33.00 -11.48 -21.12
CA ILE A 4 32.23 -12.41 -21.96
C ILE A 4 31.00 -11.69 -22.46
N LEU A 5 31.07 -11.34 -23.72
CA LEU A 5 30.00 -10.83 -24.55
C LEU A 5 29.23 -12.05 -25.06
N LEU A 6 27.97 -12.17 -24.81
CA LEU A 6 27.07 -13.12 -25.45
C LEU A 6 25.89 -12.37 -26.05
N ILE A 7 26.00 -12.16 -27.35
CA ILE A 7 24.94 -11.65 -28.23
C ILE A 7 24.14 -12.84 -28.73
N ILE A 8 22.83 -12.83 -28.52
CA ILE A 8 21.89 -13.73 -29.23
C ILE A 8 20.76 -12.88 -29.79
N PRO A 9 20.61 -12.81 -31.12
CA PRO A 9 19.40 -12.28 -31.74
C PRO A 9 18.46 -13.43 -32.06
N ILE A 10 17.20 -13.36 -31.70
CA ILE A 10 16.16 -14.17 -32.31
C ILE A 10 14.92 -13.32 -32.58
N LEU A 11 14.77 -13.12 -33.82
CA LEU A 11 13.68 -12.77 -34.69
C LEU A 11 12.49 -13.74 -34.52
N GLY A 12 11.29 -13.22 -34.40
CA GLY A 12 10.09 -14.06 -34.36
C GLY A 12 8.81 -13.22 -34.46
N LEU A 13 8.44 -12.95 -35.69
CA LEU A 13 7.22 -12.31 -36.16
C LEU A 13 6.08 -13.35 -36.23
N VAL A 14 4.95 -13.14 -35.54
CA VAL A 14 3.67 -13.77 -35.92
C VAL A 14 2.54 -12.77 -35.68
N LEU A 15 1.96 -12.33 -36.79
CA LEU A 15 0.66 -11.70 -36.89
C LEU A 15 -0.43 -12.79 -36.87
N THR A 16 -1.46 -12.63 -36.04
CA THR A 16 -2.76 -13.23 -36.29
C THR A 16 -3.87 -12.24 -36.01
N ALA A 17 -4.48 -11.81 -37.08
CA ALA A 17 -5.77 -11.13 -37.11
C ALA A 17 -6.88 -12.20 -37.13
N CYS A 18 -7.99 -11.92 -36.43
CA CYS A 18 -9.35 -12.46 -36.70
C CYS A 18 -10.30 -11.79 -35.72
N SER A 19 -11.24 -11.09 -36.09
CA SER A 19 -12.46 -11.20 -36.91
C SER A 19 -13.66 -10.88 -36.02
N LYS A 20 -14.35 -9.85 -36.43
CA LYS A 20 -15.63 -9.37 -35.94
C LYS A 20 -16.74 -10.29 -36.48
N PRO A 21 -17.77 -10.63 -35.76
CA PRO A 21 -19.05 -10.99 -36.36
C PRO A 21 -20.03 -9.83 -36.25
N THR A 22 -20.43 -9.39 -37.42
CA THR A 22 -21.63 -8.62 -37.71
C THR A 22 -22.85 -9.55 -37.56
N HIS A 23 -23.88 -9.09 -36.84
CA HIS A 23 -25.22 -9.65 -37.02
C HIS A 23 -26.16 -8.52 -37.36
N GLU A 24 -26.65 -8.63 -38.59
CA GLU A 24 -27.67 -7.79 -39.18
C GLU A 24 -29.07 -8.35 -38.91
N ALA A 25 -29.98 -7.43 -38.65
CA ALA A 25 -31.37 -7.30 -39.10
C ALA A 25 -32.44 -8.31 -38.65
N SER A 26 -33.53 -7.94 -38.11
CA SER A 26 -34.71 -7.36 -38.74
C SER A 26 -35.92 -7.31 -37.79
N GLN A 27 -36.64 -6.20 -37.94
CA GLN A 27 -38.08 -5.94 -37.93
C GLN A 27 -38.86 -5.99 -36.63
N ASP A 28 -39.28 -4.81 -36.24
CA ASP A 28 -40.58 -4.10 -36.48
C ASP A 28 -41.68 -4.53 -35.51
N ILE A 29 -42.20 -3.58 -34.74
CA ILE A 29 -43.61 -3.16 -34.61
C ILE A 29 -43.80 -2.25 -33.39
N GLN A 30 -44.05 -0.98 -33.68
CA GLN A 30 -45.16 -0.11 -33.30
C GLN A 30 -45.38 0.31 -31.82
N SER A 31 -45.07 1.58 -31.59
CA SER A 31 -45.91 2.63 -30.94
C SER A 31 -46.36 2.49 -29.48
N THR A 32 -45.85 3.30 -28.59
CA THR A 32 -46.59 4.43 -27.99
C THR A 32 -45.66 5.25 -27.07
N PRO A 33 -45.82 6.57 -26.92
CA PRO A 33 -44.84 7.43 -26.29
C PRO A 33 -44.99 7.42 -24.76
N GLN A 34 -43.94 7.05 -24.04
CA GLN A 34 -43.82 7.35 -22.64
C GLN A 34 -42.63 8.30 -22.43
N THR A 35 -42.93 9.36 -21.78
CA THR A 35 -42.12 10.46 -21.31
C THR A 35 -40.73 9.98 -20.83
N GLN A 36 -39.72 10.37 -21.59
CA GLN A 36 -38.32 10.21 -21.17
C GLN A 36 -38.00 11.24 -20.08
N ILE A 37 -37.89 10.74 -18.85
CA ILE A 37 -37.11 11.43 -17.85
C ILE A 37 -35.66 11.09 -18.18
N ALA A 38 -34.95 12.06 -18.71
CA ALA A 38 -33.50 11.98 -18.94
C ALA A 38 -32.83 11.85 -17.56
N GLN A 39 -32.48 10.64 -17.19
CA GLN A 39 -31.47 10.42 -16.17
C GLN A 39 -30.11 10.59 -16.82
N SER A 40 -29.55 11.77 -16.70
CA SER A 40 -28.13 12.00 -16.88
C SER A 40 -27.41 11.11 -15.89
N HIS A 41 -26.78 10.05 -16.38
CA HIS A 41 -25.71 9.36 -15.66
C HIS A 41 -24.52 10.31 -15.60
N GLU A 42 -24.58 11.18 -14.61
CA GLU A 42 -23.42 11.89 -14.12
C GLU A 42 -22.46 10.83 -13.58
N SER A 43 -21.36 10.65 -14.28
CA SER A 43 -20.24 9.83 -13.86
C SER A 43 -19.69 10.46 -12.59
N ALA A 44 -20.22 10.03 -11.45
CA ALA A 44 -19.69 10.44 -10.16
C ALA A 44 -18.28 9.84 -10.05
N THR A 45 -17.28 10.66 -10.34
CA THR A 45 -15.94 10.46 -9.82
C THR A 45 -16.10 10.28 -8.31
N PRO A 46 -15.61 9.19 -7.69
CA PRO A 46 -15.68 9.06 -6.25
C PRO A 46 -14.87 10.21 -5.66
N THR A 47 -15.56 11.22 -5.18
CA THR A 47 -14.98 12.19 -4.26
C THR A 47 -14.61 11.40 -3.03
N VAL A 48 -13.32 11.18 -2.84
CA VAL A 48 -12.78 10.68 -1.57
C VAL A 48 -13.22 11.72 -0.53
N ASP A 49 -14.13 11.31 0.35
CA ASP A 49 -14.59 12.15 1.45
C ASP A 49 -13.39 12.35 2.37
N SER A 50 -12.73 13.50 2.23
CA SER A 50 -11.50 13.84 2.96
C SER A 50 -11.74 14.04 4.46
N ASP A 51 -13.00 14.03 4.89
CA ASP A 51 -13.37 14.28 6.29
C ASP A 51 -13.23 13.02 7.17
N HIS A 52 -13.12 11.82 6.59
CA HIS A 52 -13.02 10.53 7.29
C HIS A 52 -11.75 9.76 6.92
N THR A 53 -10.59 10.35 7.14
CA THR A 53 -9.29 9.68 6.95
C THR A 53 -8.78 9.08 8.27
N ALA A 54 -7.83 8.16 8.22
CA ALA A 54 -7.17 7.65 9.43
C ALA A 54 -6.56 8.79 10.26
N GLN A 55 -5.99 9.79 9.60
CA GLN A 55 -5.42 10.97 10.23
C GLN A 55 -6.43 11.78 11.06
N THR A 56 -7.70 11.86 10.62
CA THR A 56 -8.73 12.68 11.26
C THR A 56 -9.66 11.89 12.17
N SER A 57 -9.85 10.60 11.92
CA SER A 57 -10.88 9.79 12.57
C SER A 57 -10.34 8.76 13.55
N LEU A 58 -9.06 8.37 13.42
CA LEU A 58 -8.45 7.38 14.30
C LEU A 58 -7.58 8.02 15.38
N ASP A 59 -7.55 7.37 16.54
CA ASP A 59 -6.55 7.64 17.58
C ASP A 59 -5.23 6.94 17.19
N TRP A 60 -4.51 7.53 16.25
CA TRP A 60 -3.27 6.95 15.71
C TRP A 60 -2.03 7.23 16.55
N ALA A 61 -2.04 8.23 17.42
CA ALA A 61 -0.90 8.48 18.30
C ALA A 61 -0.79 7.38 19.36
N GLY A 62 0.43 6.89 19.60
CA GLY A 62 0.66 5.81 20.55
C GLY A 62 1.83 4.91 20.17
N GLU A 63 2.04 3.87 20.95
CA GLU A 63 3.11 2.90 20.77
C GLU A 63 2.57 1.64 20.08
N TYR A 64 3.29 1.18 19.05
CA TYR A 64 2.95 0.00 18.25
C TYR A 64 4.08 -1.01 18.34
N LYS A 65 3.74 -2.27 18.57
CA LYS A 65 4.72 -3.36 18.73
C LYS A 65 4.41 -4.57 17.88
N GLY A 66 5.45 -5.25 17.43
CA GLY A 66 5.34 -6.51 16.72
C GLY A 66 6.69 -7.10 16.33
N LEU A 67 6.61 -8.26 15.70
CA LEU A 67 7.77 -8.95 15.15
C LEU A 67 7.66 -8.93 13.62
N LEU A 68 8.42 -8.05 12.98
CA LEU A 68 8.42 -7.94 11.52
C LEU A 68 9.27 -9.05 10.89
N PRO A 69 8.93 -9.51 9.67
CA PRO A 69 9.73 -10.47 8.94
C PRO A 69 11.14 -9.97 8.65
N CYS A 70 12.08 -10.90 8.68
CA CYS A 70 13.48 -10.67 8.39
C CYS A 70 13.97 -11.73 7.39
N ALA A 71 14.77 -11.33 6.41
CA ALA A 71 15.27 -12.22 5.38
C ALA A 71 16.30 -13.23 5.88
N ASP A 72 17.11 -12.84 6.87
CA ASP A 72 18.27 -13.60 7.35
C ASP A 72 18.38 -13.66 8.88
N CYS A 73 17.26 -13.41 9.58
CA CYS A 73 17.15 -13.54 11.03
C CYS A 73 15.76 -14.10 11.42
N SER A 74 15.52 -14.36 12.69
CA SER A 74 14.25 -14.93 13.17
C SER A 74 13.10 -13.92 13.14
N GLY A 75 13.41 -12.63 12.98
CA GLY A 75 12.48 -11.51 12.93
C GLY A 75 13.10 -10.26 13.51
N ILE A 76 12.45 -9.12 13.30
CA ILE A 76 12.84 -7.84 13.87
C ILE A 76 11.77 -7.43 14.89
N LYS A 77 12.10 -7.52 16.18
CA LYS A 77 11.25 -6.96 17.22
C LYS A 77 11.24 -5.46 17.05
N THR A 78 10.07 -4.92 16.73
CA THR A 78 9.91 -3.52 16.34
C THR A 78 8.93 -2.84 17.29
N GLU A 79 9.34 -1.68 17.80
CA GLU A 79 8.49 -0.76 18.57
C GLU A 79 8.51 0.60 17.86
N LEU A 80 7.35 1.09 17.45
CA LEU A 80 7.19 2.40 16.81
C LEU A 80 6.22 3.26 17.62
N GLU A 81 6.74 4.30 18.26
CA GLU A 81 5.96 5.31 18.92
C GLU A 81 5.66 6.46 17.94
N LEU A 82 4.39 6.73 17.69
CA LEU A 82 3.91 7.87 16.91
C LEU A 82 3.36 8.92 17.86
N LYS A 83 3.82 10.16 17.72
CA LYS A 83 3.39 11.27 18.57
C LYS A 83 2.48 12.23 17.83
N SER A 84 1.60 12.90 18.55
CA SER A 84 0.64 13.86 18.00
C SER A 84 1.28 15.05 17.26
N ASP A 85 2.53 15.39 17.62
CA ASP A 85 3.36 16.41 16.94
C ASP A 85 4.00 15.91 15.63
N LYS A 86 3.65 14.68 15.18
CA LYS A 86 4.22 14.00 14.02
C LYS A 86 5.70 13.65 14.14
N SER A 87 6.24 13.59 15.34
CA SER A 87 7.53 12.95 15.60
C SER A 87 7.36 11.46 15.92
N TYR A 88 8.42 10.68 15.73
CA TYR A 88 8.42 9.25 16.05
C TYR A 88 9.69 8.83 16.79
N VAL A 89 9.57 7.69 17.49
CA VAL A 89 10.69 6.91 18.00
C VAL A 89 10.52 5.47 17.51
N LEU A 90 11.48 4.99 16.74
CA LEU A 90 11.55 3.62 16.24
C LEU A 90 12.66 2.88 16.98
N LYS A 91 12.33 1.72 17.57
CA LYS A 91 13.28 0.80 18.17
C LYS A 91 13.20 -0.55 17.46
N GLU A 92 14.35 -1.14 17.19
CA GLU A 92 14.47 -2.40 16.46
C GLU A 92 15.53 -3.29 17.08
N GLU A 93 15.20 -4.56 17.27
CA GLU A 93 16.11 -5.60 17.76
C GLU A 93 16.03 -6.81 16.82
N TYR A 94 17.14 -7.18 16.20
CA TYR A 94 17.23 -8.32 15.28
C TYR A 94 17.34 -9.61 16.08
N GLN A 95 16.32 -10.45 15.98
CA GLN A 95 16.21 -11.69 16.74
C GLN A 95 17.04 -12.80 16.09
N GLY A 96 17.83 -13.53 16.91
CA GLY A 96 18.65 -14.63 16.43
C GLY A 96 19.90 -14.19 15.65
N LYS A 97 20.22 -12.90 15.63
CA LYS A 97 21.42 -12.34 15.03
C LYS A 97 22.07 -11.32 15.97
N GLY A 98 23.39 -11.38 16.06
CA GLY A 98 24.15 -10.46 16.90
C GLY A 98 23.97 -10.71 18.39
N ASP A 99 24.19 -9.67 19.16
CA ASP A 99 24.19 -9.65 20.64
C ASP A 99 22.88 -9.11 21.26
N GLY A 100 21.79 -9.08 20.45
CA GLY A 100 20.49 -8.54 20.90
C GLY A 100 20.50 -7.02 21.05
N LYS A 101 21.35 -6.33 20.30
CA LYS A 101 21.46 -4.88 20.36
C LYS A 101 20.20 -4.20 19.81
N GLU A 102 19.64 -3.30 20.59
CA GLU A 102 18.55 -2.43 20.17
C GLU A 102 19.12 -1.23 19.36
N PHE A 103 18.52 -0.99 18.21
CA PHE A 103 18.74 0.21 17.41
C PHE A 103 17.59 1.19 17.64
N LYS A 104 17.93 2.47 17.88
CA LYS A 104 16.95 3.51 18.13
C LYS A 104 17.09 4.64 17.14
N THR A 105 16.03 4.90 16.38
CA THR A 105 15.92 5.98 15.41
C THR A 105 14.82 6.95 15.83
N LYS A 106 15.04 8.24 15.60
CA LYS A 106 14.07 9.30 15.87
C LYS A 106 13.97 10.20 14.65
N GLY A 107 12.78 10.74 14.42
CA GLY A 107 12.54 11.65 13.32
C GLY A 107 11.11 12.14 13.29
N SER A 108 10.68 12.54 12.09
CA SER A 108 9.33 13.01 11.81
C SER A 108 8.66 12.16 10.74
N PHE A 109 7.34 12.18 10.70
CA PHE A 109 6.56 11.51 9.65
C PHE A 109 5.51 12.45 9.07
N SER A 110 5.02 12.10 7.91
CA SER A 110 3.91 12.78 7.25
C SER A 110 2.86 11.77 6.80
N PHE A 111 1.60 12.19 6.80
CA PHE A 111 0.54 11.46 6.13
C PHE A 111 0.55 11.75 4.63
N ASP A 112 0.15 10.78 3.84
CA ASP A 112 -0.11 10.96 2.41
C ASP A 112 -1.40 11.77 2.16
N SER A 113 -1.72 12.02 0.91
CA SER A 113 -2.93 12.77 0.54
C SER A 113 -4.24 12.08 0.89
N THR A 114 -4.21 10.76 1.11
CA THR A 114 -5.38 9.98 1.56
C THR A 114 -5.55 10.03 3.08
N GLY A 115 -4.54 10.49 3.80
CA GLY A 115 -4.51 10.50 5.26
C GLY A 115 -4.52 9.11 5.91
N SER A 116 -4.13 8.09 5.15
CA SER A 116 -4.15 6.69 5.61
C SER A 116 -2.77 6.04 5.67
N ILE A 117 -1.79 6.59 4.96
CA ILE A 117 -0.42 6.08 4.96
C ILE A 117 0.50 7.14 5.55
N ILE A 118 1.31 6.74 6.51
CA ILE A 118 2.41 7.55 7.03
C ILE A 118 3.72 7.18 6.35
N THR A 119 4.56 8.19 6.12
CA THR A 119 5.93 8.01 5.65
C THR A 119 6.88 8.59 6.67
N LEU A 120 7.75 7.76 7.23
CA LEU A 120 8.83 8.19 8.11
C LEU A 120 9.90 8.93 7.29
N ASP A 121 10.64 9.83 7.93
CA ASP A 121 11.69 10.57 7.24
C ASP A 121 12.88 9.68 6.83
N LYS A 122 13.90 10.32 6.24
CA LYS A 122 15.11 9.63 5.76
C LYS A 122 15.91 8.91 6.85
N ASN A 123 15.72 9.28 8.13
CA ASN A 123 16.41 8.63 9.24
C ASN A 123 15.96 7.18 9.41
N ALA A 124 14.70 6.87 9.02
CA ALA A 124 14.15 5.54 8.93
C ALA A 124 13.93 5.11 7.47
N GLU A 125 14.77 5.58 6.53
CA GLU A 125 14.78 5.15 5.12
C GLU A 125 13.48 5.41 4.36
N GLY A 126 12.63 6.34 4.82
CA GLY A 126 11.34 6.62 4.18
C GLY A 126 10.32 5.48 4.32
N ARG A 127 10.43 4.64 5.33
CA ARG A 127 9.49 3.54 5.57
C ARG A 127 8.06 4.03 5.63
N LYS A 128 7.16 3.25 5.04
CA LYS A 128 5.74 3.55 4.97
C LYS A 128 4.91 2.56 5.77
N PHE A 129 3.87 3.08 6.42
CA PHE A 129 2.91 2.26 7.17
C PHE A 129 1.49 2.73 6.87
N PHE A 130 0.61 1.78 6.61
CA PHE A 130 -0.83 2.03 6.64
C PHE A 130 -1.29 2.12 8.09
N VAL A 131 -2.13 3.09 8.39
CA VAL A 131 -2.69 3.33 9.73
C VAL A 131 -4.11 2.77 9.77
N GLY A 132 -4.28 1.71 10.54
CA GLY A 132 -5.57 1.09 10.83
C GLY A 132 -6.01 1.35 12.27
N GLU A 133 -7.20 0.86 12.60
CA GLU A 133 -7.71 0.91 13.96
C GLU A 133 -6.92 -0.04 14.86
N ASN A 134 -6.18 0.51 15.82
CA ASN A 134 -5.32 -0.24 16.76
C ASN A 134 -4.15 -1.01 16.14
N PHE A 135 -3.77 -0.73 14.90
CA PHE A 135 -2.57 -1.31 14.27
C PHE A 135 -1.99 -0.37 13.22
N ILE A 136 -0.73 -0.62 12.90
CA ILE A 136 -0.10 -0.13 11.68
C ILE A 136 0.46 -1.31 10.89
N GLU A 137 0.47 -1.21 9.56
CA GLU A 137 0.95 -2.27 8.67
C GLU A 137 2.03 -1.73 7.75
N SER A 138 3.21 -2.37 7.75
CA SER A 138 4.30 -1.99 6.85
C SER A 138 3.87 -2.10 5.40
N ARG A 139 4.29 -1.13 4.60
CA ARG A 139 4.00 -1.01 3.19
C ARG A 139 5.27 -1.09 2.35
N ASN A 140 5.09 -1.35 1.08
CA ASN A 140 6.19 -1.21 0.13
C ASN A 140 6.72 0.23 0.20
N ILE A 141 8.03 0.37 0.40
CA ILE A 141 8.66 1.67 0.65
C ILE A 141 8.59 2.60 -0.57
N GLU A 142 8.57 2.05 -1.76
CA GLU A 142 8.50 2.82 -3.00
C GLU A 142 7.07 3.20 -3.35
N THR A 143 6.16 2.22 -3.42
CA THR A 143 4.80 2.42 -3.91
C THR A 143 3.79 2.77 -2.82
N GLY A 144 4.03 2.39 -1.57
CA GLY A 144 3.06 2.51 -0.48
C GLY A 144 1.98 1.42 -0.49
N GLU A 145 2.02 0.50 -1.45
CA GLU A 145 1.06 -0.58 -1.57
C GLU A 145 1.27 -1.67 -0.50
N LYS A 146 0.25 -2.48 -0.30
CA LYS A 146 0.36 -3.64 0.58
C LYS A 146 1.44 -4.59 0.07
N ILE A 147 2.26 -5.12 0.99
CA ILE A 147 3.29 -6.10 0.65
C ILE A 147 2.60 -7.42 0.32
N ASP A 148 2.68 -7.84 -0.94
CA ASP A 148 2.19 -9.15 -1.38
C ASP A 148 3.23 -10.22 -1.05
N SER A 149 2.94 -10.97 0.00
CA SER A 149 3.84 -11.99 0.55
C SER A 149 3.03 -13.04 1.32
N PRO A 150 3.48 -14.32 1.35
CA PRO A 150 2.93 -15.33 2.26
C PRO A 150 2.99 -14.93 3.74
N LEU A 151 3.86 -13.95 4.08
CA LEU A 151 4.02 -13.40 5.43
C LEU A 151 3.24 -12.09 5.64
N ALA A 152 2.27 -11.76 4.77
CA ALA A 152 1.57 -10.47 4.79
C ALA A 152 1.01 -10.10 6.19
N GLU A 153 0.49 -11.07 6.92
CA GLU A 153 -0.08 -10.84 8.26
C GLU A 153 1.00 -10.51 9.33
N HIS A 154 2.24 -10.84 9.08
CA HIS A 154 3.37 -10.53 9.98
C HIS A 154 3.95 -9.12 9.79
N TYR A 155 3.45 -8.36 8.82
CA TYR A 155 3.86 -6.97 8.62
C TYR A 155 3.08 -5.96 9.47
N LYS A 156 2.31 -6.43 10.45
CA LYS A 156 1.50 -5.60 11.36
C LYS A 156 2.18 -5.39 12.71
N LEU A 157 2.09 -4.18 13.20
CA LEU A 157 2.39 -3.82 14.57
C LEU A 157 1.07 -3.44 15.26
N SER A 158 0.80 -4.02 16.41
CA SER A 158 -0.40 -3.75 17.21
C SER A 158 -0.17 -2.58 18.17
N LYS A 159 -1.20 -1.74 18.34
CA LYS A 159 -1.16 -0.64 19.30
C LYS A 159 -1.19 -1.18 20.73
N GLU A 160 -0.31 -0.66 21.58
CA GLU A 160 -0.37 -0.89 23.01
C GLU A 160 -1.53 -0.08 23.62
N VAL A 161 -2.44 -0.78 24.28
CA VAL A 161 -3.57 -0.16 25.01
C VAL A 161 -3.15 -0.09 26.48
N HIS A 162 -3.05 1.11 27.01
CA HIS A 162 -2.71 1.38 28.41
C HIS A 162 -3.97 1.74 29.21
#